data_9dfe8fad48f92f3703a1276002715875
#
_entry.id   9dfe8fad48f92f3703a1276002715875
#
_cell.length_a   1.000
_cell.length_b   1.000
_cell.length_c   1.000
_cell.angle_alpha   90.00
_cell.angle_beta   90.00
_cell.angle_gamma   90.00
#
_symmetry.space_group_name_H-M   'P 1'
#
loop_
_entity.id
_entity.type
_entity.pdbx_description
1 polymer ?
#
loop_
_entity_poly.entity_id
_entity_poly.type
_entity_poly.pdbx_seq_one_letter_code
_entity_poly.pdbx_strand_id
1 'polypeptide(L)'
;MAVAETSLVQKEPPNFNDHQPENHSKINRESLYDRYHRNFIGSVSTSTVIRNHLPEHMSWDEYSFKKGKMSFIAHDYDTRKIVSILDGRNQATIRNHFLRYSRQVRCRVKVITIDMFSPYYDIARKLFSNSKIILDCFHIVQHLNRAMNRVCIQIMNQFDRRSHEYKALKRYWKLIQQDSRKLSDKRFYQPTFRSHLTNKEVLEKLLSYSQELRQHYNLYQLLLFHFQEKQTEHFFNLIEETISSVNPIFQTLFKNFLKDKDKIMNALELPHSNAKLEDTTNLIKDIKRNAFRFRNFDNFKTRIFIVLNIKKERTNSVLSRC
;
A
#
# COMPACT_ATOMS: atom_id res chain seq x y z
N MET A 1 -11.09 -80.71 12.00
CA MET A 1 -11.76 -80.46 10.72
C MET A 1 -11.08 -79.31 10.08
N ALA A 2 -10.63 -79.39 8.89
CA ALA A 2 -9.55 -78.70 8.22
C ALA A 2 -9.73 -77.19 8.09
N VAL A 3 -8.67 -76.49 8.44
CA VAL A 3 -8.43 -75.11 8.12
C VAL A 3 -7.69 -75.04 6.81
N ALA A 4 -8.24 -74.35 5.83
CA ALA A 4 -7.58 -74.04 4.57
C ALA A 4 -6.88 -72.72 4.61
N GLU A 5 -5.57 -72.72 4.58
CA GLU A 5 -4.72 -71.55 4.36
C GLU A 5 -4.76 -71.20 2.88
N THR A 6 -5.08 -69.95 2.56
CA THR A 6 -4.95 -69.39 1.22
C THR A 6 -3.87 -68.31 1.24
N SER A 7 -2.74 -68.61 0.63
CA SER A 7 -1.58 -67.75 0.43
C SER A 7 -1.89 -66.63 -0.53
N LEU A 8 -1.65 -65.37 -0.09
CA LEU A 8 -1.67 -64.15 -0.89
C LEU A 8 -0.32 -64.01 -1.63
N VAL A 9 -0.36 -64.16 -2.94
CA VAL A 9 0.74 -63.85 -3.84
C VAL A 9 0.85 -62.34 -4.00
N GLN A 10 1.95 -61.78 -3.54
CA GLN A 10 2.33 -60.40 -3.82
C GLN A 10 2.74 -60.28 -5.31
N LYS A 11 2.02 -59.45 -6.06
CA LYS A 11 2.44 -58.99 -7.39
C LYS A 11 3.28 -57.73 -7.23
N GLU A 12 4.53 -57.81 -7.68
CA GLU A 12 5.41 -56.66 -7.86
C GLU A 12 4.86 -55.72 -8.96
N PRO A 13 5.00 -54.39 -8.84
CA PRO A 13 4.65 -53.47 -9.91
C PRO A 13 5.73 -53.48 -11.02
N PRO A 14 5.36 -53.23 -12.28
CA PRO A 14 6.28 -53.27 -13.40
C PRO A 14 7.26 -52.08 -13.37
N ASN A 15 8.51 -52.45 -13.68
CA ASN A 15 9.66 -51.54 -13.81
C ASN A 15 9.50 -50.71 -15.10
N PHE A 16 9.23 -49.39 -14.96
CA PHE A 16 9.28 -48.43 -16.05
C PHE A 16 10.65 -47.71 -16.04
N ASN A 17 11.64 -48.36 -16.60
CA ASN A 17 12.81 -47.69 -17.14
C ASN A 17 12.77 -47.77 -18.66
N ASP A 18 13.18 -46.66 -19.27
CA ASP A 18 13.42 -46.39 -20.68
C ASP A 18 12.29 -45.70 -21.45
N HIS A 19 12.23 -44.38 -21.23
CA HIS A 19 12.12 -43.37 -22.31
C HIS A 19 12.67 -42.05 -21.82
N GLN A 20 13.90 -41.73 -22.25
CA GLN A 20 14.41 -40.35 -22.20
C GLN A 20 13.65 -39.54 -23.23
N PRO A 21 13.03 -38.39 -22.86
CA PRO A 21 12.71 -37.40 -23.83
C PRO A 21 13.92 -36.48 -24.04
N GLU A 22 14.22 -36.34 -25.30
CA GLU A 22 15.25 -35.51 -25.90
C GLU A 22 15.30 -34.09 -25.34
N ASN A 23 16.51 -33.58 -25.32
CA ASN A 23 16.95 -32.23 -25.05
C ASN A 23 16.03 -31.15 -25.66
N HIS A 24 15.00 -30.72 -24.92
CA HIS A 24 14.46 -29.38 -25.11
C HIS A 24 15.38 -28.40 -24.38
N SER A 25 16.08 -27.61 -25.18
CA SER A 25 16.95 -26.49 -24.83
C SER A 25 16.48 -25.81 -23.55
N LYS A 26 17.16 -26.05 -22.45
CA LYS A 26 17.22 -25.12 -21.32
C LYS A 26 17.78 -23.85 -21.88
N ILE A 27 16.89 -22.96 -22.36
CA ILE A 27 17.26 -21.56 -22.60
C ILE A 27 17.82 -21.09 -21.29
N ASN A 28 19.12 -20.90 -21.31
CA ASN A 28 19.96 -20.66 -20.16
C ASN A 28 19.51 -19.32 -19.52
N ARG A 29 18.52 -19.40 -18.61
CA ARG A 29 18.02 -18.24 -17.84
C ARG A 29 19.13 -17.60 -17.02
N GLU A 30 20.20 -18.35 -16.72
CA GLU A 30 21.41 -17.82 -16.10
C GLU A 30 22.17 -16.89 -17.04
N SER A 31 22.25 -17.14 -18.33
CA SER A 31 23.04 -16.32 -19.27
C SER A 31 22.46 -14.93 -19.51
N LEU A 32 21.14 -14.75 -19.43
CA LEU A 32 20.50 -13.42 -19.49
C LEU A 32 20.66 -12.67 -18.16
N TYR A 33 20.55 -13.37 -17.04
CA TYR A 33 20.77 -12.81 -15.71
C TYR A 33 22.23 -12.37 -15.53
N ASP A 34 23.19 -13.22 -15.91
CA ASP A 34 24.63 -12.92 -15.82
C ASP A 34 25.10 -11.86 -16.82
N ARG A 35 24.48 -11.78 -18.00
CA ARG A 35 24.77 -10.73 -18.97
C ARG A 35 24.25 -9.37 -18.51
N TYR A 36 23.05 -9.33 -17.92
CA TYR A 36 22.47 -8.12 -17.32
C TYR A 36 23.21 -7.73 -16.05
N HIS A 37 23.58 -8.71 -15.22
CA HIS A 37 24.32 -8.47 -13.98
C HIS A 37 25.72 -7.93 -14.29
N ARG A 38 26.41 -8.45 -15.31
CA ARG A 38 27.73 -7.98 -15.76
C ARG A 38 27.65 -6.61 -16.42
N ASN A 39 26.68 -6.34 -17.25
CA ASN A 39 26.54 -5.02 -17.91
C ASN A 39 26.04 -3.93 -16.95
N PHE A 40 25.28 -4.28 -15.91
CA PHE A 40 24.75 -3.33 -14.94
C PHE A 40 25.67 -3.16 -13.70
N ILE A 41 26.37 -4.19 -13.29
CA ILE A 41 27.30 -4.17 -12.13
C ILE A 41 28.74 -3.95 -12.60
N GLY A 42 29.13 -4.44 -13.75
CA GLY A 42 30.47 -4.21 -14.33
C GLY A 42 30.77 -2.77 -14.73
N SER A 43 29.74 -1.91 -14.82
CA SER A 43 29.91 -0.45 -14.99
C SER A 43 29.94 0.31 -13.65
N VAL A 44 29.80 -0.39 -12.53
CA VAL A 44 29.95 0.20 -11.19
C VAL A 44 31.38 -0.08 -10.67
N SER A 45 32.37 0.33 -11.46
CA SER A 45 33.68 0.69 -10.88
C SER A 45 33.44 1.90 -9.96
N THR A 46 34.17 1.98 -8.86
CA THR A 46 34.14 2.99 -7.81
C THR A 46 34.43 4.43 -8.27
N SER A 47 34.26 4.77 -9.53
CA SER A 47 34.22 6.13 -10.03
C SER A 47 32.88 6.75 -9.68
N THR A 48 32.88 7.93 -9.12
CA THR A 48 31.75 8.79 -8.77
C THR A 48 30.86 8.96 -9.99
N VAL A 49 29.92 8.04 -10.19
CA VAL A 49 28.90 8.18 -11.26
C VAL A 49 28.10 9.40 -10.87
N ILE A 50 28.37 10.52 -11.55
CA ILE A 50 27.60 11.75 -11.42
C ILE A 50 26.18 11.41 -11.89
N ARG A 51 25.26 11.29 -10.96
CA ARG A 51 23.85 11.05 -11.26
C ARG A 51 23.23 12.35 -11.71
N ASN A 52 22.94 12.45 -13.01
CA ASN A 52 22.57 13.70 -13.66
C ASN A 52 21.07 13.98 -13.67
N HIS A 53 20.24 13.07 -13.20
CA HIS A 53 18.79 13.24 -13.29
C HIS A 53 18.03 12.72 -12.06
N LEU A 54 17.10 13.53 -11.60
CA LEU A 54 16.00 13.17 -10.70
C LEU A 54 14.70 13.68 -11.32
N PRO A 55 13.57 12.97 -11.14
CA PRO A 55 12.28 13.46 -11.64
C PRO A 55 11.84 14.71 -10.85
N GLU A 56 11.06 15.56 -11.51
CA GLU A 56 10.51 16.75 -10.86
C GLU A 56 9.50 16.40 -9.77
N HIS A 57 8.79 15.28 -9.92
CA HIS A 57 7.84 14.75 -8.96
C HIS A 57 8.28 13.38 -8.50
N MET A 58 8.61 13.25 -7.22
CA MET A 58 8.96 11.98 -6.59
C MET A 58 7.90 11.56 -5.60
N SER A 59 7.76 10.25 -5.46
CA SER A 59 7.00 9.64 -4.39
C SER A 59 7.89 8.75 -3.54
N TRP A 60 7.83 8.92 -2.23
CA TRP A 60 8.60 8.17 -1.25
C TRP A 60 7.70 7.26 -0.45
N ASP A 61 8.07 5.99 -0.34
CA ASP A 61 7.30 4.97 0.36
C ASP A 61 8.23 3.98 1.07
N GLU A 62 7.66 3.16 1.92
CA GLU A 62 8.33 2.10 2.64
C GLU A 62 7.83 0.74 2.19
N TYR A 63 8.75 -0.19 2.08
CA TYR A 63 8.41 -1.55 1.71
C TYR A 63 9.05 -2.57 2.66
N SER A 64 8.25 -3.56 3.11
CA SER A 64 8.76 -4.65 3.93
C SER A 64 9.44 -5.71 3.08
N PHE A 65 10.78 -5.71 3.05
CA PHE A 65 11.56 -6.75 2.39
C PHE A 65 11.43 -8.10 3.10
N LYS A 66 11.65 -8.13 4.42
CA LYS A 66 11.47 -9.28 5.32
C LYS A 66 10.70 -8.86 6.55
N LYS A 67 10.20 -9.83 7.32
CA LYS A 67 9.55 -9.55 8.61
C LYS A 67 10.48 -8.70 9.48
N GLY A 68 10.03 -7.51 9.85
CA GLY A 68 10.80 -6.56 10.67
C GLY A 68 11.85 -5.72 9.92
N LYS A 69 12.10 -5.96 8.61
CA LYS A 69 13.01 -5.14 7.80
C LYS A 69 12.25 -4.33 6.78
N MET A 70 12.25 -3.02 6.96
CA MET A 70 11.66 -2.05 6.03
C MET A 70 12.74 -1.48 5.14
N SER A 71 12.43 -1.31 3.86
CA SER A 71 13.27 -0.69 2.83
C SER A 71 12.63 0.60 2.38
N PHE A 72 13.44 1.60 2.03
CA PHE A 72 12.99 2.84 1.42
C PHE A 72 12.89 2.68 -0.09
N ILE A 73 11.83 3.21 -0.69
CA ILE A 73 11.62 3.24 -2.13
C ILE A 73 11.30 4.67 -2.56
N ALA A 74 11.95 5.13 -3.62
CA ALA A 74 11.60 6.36 -4.31
C ALA A 74 11.18 6.05 -5.74
N HIS A 75 10.07 6.65 -6.17
CA HIS A 75 9.48 6.48 -7.49
C HIS A 75 9.44 7.84 -8.21
N ASP A 76 9.52 7.79 -9.52
CA ASP A 76 9.08 8.87 -10.39
C ASP A 76 7.55 8.81 -10.47
N TYR A 77 6.89 9.86 -10.01
CA TYR A 77 5.43 9.95 -9.98
C TYR A 77 4.81 9.89 -11.39
N ASP A 78 5.44 10.50 -12.38
CA ASP A 78 4.88 10.65 -13.72
C ASP A 78 5.07 9.37 -14.54
N THR A 79 6.28 8.80 -14.51
CA THR A 79 6.62 7.62 -15.33
C THR A 79 6.40 6.29 -14.61
N ARG A 80 6.14 6.30 -13.30
CA ARG A 80 6.03 5.12 -12.41
C ARG A 80 7.32 4.29 -12.31
N LYS A 81 8.43 4.81 -12.77
CA LYS A 81 9.72 4.14 -12.69
C LYS A 81 10.31 4.25 -11.30
N ILE A 82 11.00 3.22 -10.89
CA ILE A 82 11.76 3.24 -9.65
C ILE A 82 12.99 4.13 -9.80
N VAL A 83 13.10 5.12 -8.95
CA VAL A 83 14.28 6.01 -8.83
C VAL A 83 15.33 5.34 -7.96
N SER A 84 14.94 4.82 -6.79
CA SER A 84 15.86 4.11 -5.91
C SER A 84 15.14 3.15 -4.96
N ILE A 85 15.86 2.10 -4.56
CA ILE A 85 15.48 1.17 -3.50
C ILE A 85 16.68 1.05 -2.58
N LEU A 86 16.48 1.32 -1.26
CA LEU A 86 17.55 1.30 -0.27
C LEU A 86 17.31 0.21 0.78
N ASP A 87 18.36 -0.49 1.19
CA ASP A 87 18.27 -1.42 2.31
C ASP A 87 18.21 -0.62 3.62
N GLY A 88 17.04 -0.63 4.23
CA GLY A 88 16.72 0.19 5.39
C GLY A 88 16.05 1.52 5.04
N ARG A 89 15.51 2.15 6.09
CA ARG A 89 14.73 3.40 6.01
C ARG A 89 15.27 4.51 6.92
N ASN A 90 16.48 4.33 7.42
CA ASN A 90 17.05 5.35 8.32
C ASN A 90 17.44 6.61 7.57
N GLN A 91 17.38 7.74 8.28
CA GLN A 91 17.64 9.06 7.70
C GLN A 91 19.03 9.18 7.08
N ALA A 92 20.05 8.58 7.70
CA ALA A 92 21.42 8.66 7.20
C ALA A 92 21.56 7.94 5.84
N THR A 93 20.97 6.76 5.69
CA THR A 93 20.99 6.01 4.43
C THR A 93 20.35 6.81 3.29
N ILE A 94 19.17 7.38 3.54
CA ILE A 94 18.42 8.19 2.55
C ILE A 94 19.22 9.43 2.19
N ARG A 95 19.71 10.17 3.20
CA ARG A 95 20.53 11.37 3.00
C ARG A 95 21.77 11.07 2.18
N ASN A 96 22.54 10.06 2.55
CA ASN A 96 23.78 9.70 1.86
C ASN A 96 23.52 9.26 0.42
N HIS A 97 22.38 8.61 0.16
CA HIS A 97 21.99 8.26 -1.20
C HIS A 97 21.72 9.50 -2.06
N PHE A 98 20.90 10.44 -1.60
CA PHE A 98 20.53 11.61 -2.39
C PHE A 98 21.63 12.69 -2.44
N LEU A 99 22.55 12.74 -1.49
CA LEU A 99 23.74 13.61 -1.57
C LEU A 99 24.71 13.23 -2.70
N ARG A 100 24.57 12.04 -3.30
CA ARG A 100 25.33 11.67 -4.51
C ARG A 100 24.88 12.43 -5.76
N TYR A 101 23.71 13.08 -5.70
CA TYR A 101 23.24 13.99 -6.74
C TYR A 101 23.70 15.41 -6.44
N SER A 102 24.12 16.14 -7.47
CA SER A 102 24.51 17.54 -7.30
C SER A 102 23.37 18.38 -6.75
N ARG A 103 23.68 19.52 -6.12
CA ARG A 103 22.66 20.45 -5.62
C ARG A 103 21.73 20.91 -6.76
N GLN A 104 22.29 21.20 -7.95
CA GLN A 104 21.49 21.62 -9.11
C GLN A 104 20.44 20.58 -9.49
N VAL A 105 20.80 19.30 -9.52
CA VAL A 105 19.85 18.19 -9.80
C VAL A 105 18.77 18.08 -8.73
N ARG A 106 19.16 18.19 -7.45
CA ARG A 106 18.20 18.13 -6.35
C ARG A 106 17.25 19.33 -6.31
N CYS A 107 17.69 20.51 -6.69
CA CYS A 107 16.85 21.71 -6.77
C CYS A 107 15.82 21.66 -7.92
N ARG A 108 15.93 20.73 -8.86
CA ARG A 108 14.91 20.52 -9.94
C ARG A 108 13.69 19.77 -9.43
N VAL A 109 13.78 19.08 -8.30
CA VAL A 109 12.64 18.38 -7.71
C VAL A 109 11.66 19.40 -7.17
N LYS A 110 10.43 19.37 -7.67
CA LYS A 110 9.36 20.32 -7.36
C LYS A 110 8.39 19.80 -6.30
N VAL A 111 8.14 18.49 -6.33
CA VAL A 111 7.17 17.85 -5.46
C VAL A 111 7.70 16.52 -4.92
N ILE A 112 7.49 16.29 -3.63
CA ILE A 112 7.76 14.99 -2.98
C ILE A 112 6.51 14.56 -2.23
N THR A 113 5.89 13.47 -2.69
CA THR A 113 4.79 12.83 -2.00
C THR A 113 5.33 11.84 -0.99
N ILE A 114 4.87 11.90 0.25
CA ILE A 114 5.37 11.11 1.37
C ILE A 114 4.18 10.62 2.20
N ASP A 115 4.30 9.42 2.80
CA ASP A 115 3.40 8.97 3.86
C ASP A 115 3.48 9.88 5.10
N MET A 116 2.49 9.84 5.99
CA MET A 116 2.48 10.59 7.26
C MET A 116 3.56 10.09 8.23
N PHE A 117 4.83 10.18 7.81
CA PHE A 117 5.99 9.79 8.60
C PHE A 117 6.95 10.97 8.78
N SER A 118 6.88 11.61 9.95
CA SER A 118 7.59 12.87 10.24
C SER A 118 9.10 12.86 9.99
N PRO A 119 9.86 11.75 10.22
CA PRO A 119 11.28 11.72 9.94
C PRO A 119 11.67 12.01 8.48
N TYR A 120 10.76 11.73 7.52
CA TYR A 120 11.04 12.01 6.12
C TYR A 120 10.87 13.48 5.74
N TYR A 121 10.04 14.23 6.45
CA TYR A 121 9.82 15.65 6.15
C TYR A 121 11.10 16.47 6.30
N ASP A 122 11.82 16.26 7.40
CA ASP A 122 13.06 16.98 7.69
C ASP A 122 14.14 16.67 6.67
N ILE A 123 14.24 15.41 6.26
CA ILE A 123 15.21 15.00 5.23
C ILE A 123 14.82 15.60 3.89
N ALA A 124 13.57 15.50 3.48
CA ALA A 124 13.09 16.01 2.22
C ALA A 124 13.35 17.52 2.12
N ARG A 125 13.00 18.30 3.15
CA ARG A 125 13.25 19.76 3.20
C ARG A 125 14.74 20.10 3.11
N LYS A 126 15.61 19.38 3.82
CA LYS A 126 17.06 19.61 3.80
C LYS A 126 17.71 19.25 2.47
N LEU A 127 17.24 18.19 1.82
CA LEU A 127 17.83 17.69 0.57
C LEU A 127 17.28 18.41 -0.67
N PHE A 128 16.02 18.80 -0.64
CA PHE A 128 15.25 19.31 -1.78
C PHE A 128 14.58 20.64 -1.42
N SER A 129 15.40 21.68 -1.29
CA SER A 129 14.98 23.00 -0.77
C SER A 129 13.84 23.64 -1.58
N ASN A 130 13.70 23.32 -2.86
CA ASN A 130 12.69 23.89 -3.74
C ASN A 130 11.41 23.03 -3.83
N SER A 131 11.38 21.87 -3.16
CA SER A 131 10.25 20.96 -3.27
C SER A 131 9.13 21.29 -2.27
N LYS A 132 7.89 21.15 -2.75
CA LYS A 132 6.72 21.07 -1.89
C LYS A 132 6.53 19.64 -1.39
N ILE A 133 6.29 19.48 -0.09
CA ILE A 133 5.95 18.17 0.48
C ILE A 133 4.45 18.01 0.44
N ILE A 134 4.01 16.87 -0.07
CA ILE A 134 2.61 16.46 -0.16
C ILE A 134 2.42 15.19 0.64
N LEU A 135 1.38 15.13 1.46
CA LEU A 135 0.99 13.89 2.11
C LEU A 135 0.15 13.01 1.19
N ASP A 136 0.34 11.71 1.34
CA ASP A 136 -0.49 10.75 0.63
C ASP A 136 -1.94 10.81 1.09
N CYS A 137 -2.83 11.18 0.16
CA CYS A 137 -4.27 11.26 0.40
C CYS A 137 -4.86 9.95 0.92
N PHE A 138 -4.38 8.80 0.43
CA PHE A 138 -4.83 7.50 0.90
C PHE A 138 -4.54 7.31 2.40
N HIS A 139 -3.35 7.69 2.84
CA HIS A 139 -2.97 7.57 4.24
C HIS A 139 -3.75 8.52 5.15
N ILE A 140 -4.10 9.74 4.66
CA ILE A 140 -4.97 10.67 5.41
C ILE A 140 -6.35 10.05 5.67
N VAL A 141 -6.99 9.52 4.61
CA VAL A 141 -8.28 8.81 4.72
C VAL A 141 -8.15 7.56 5.60
N GLN A 142 -7.05 6.82 5.48
CA GLN A 142 -6.80 5.65 6.31
C GLN A 142 -6.68 6.00 7.80
N HIS A 143 -6.10 7.16 8.15
CA HIS A 143 -6.05 7.64 9.53
C HIS A 143 -7.44 8.00 10.06
N LEU A 144 -8.29 8.64 9.26
CA LEU A 144 -9.70 8.88 9.59
C LEU A 144 -10.45 7.56 9.83
N ASN A 145 -10.30 6.60 8.93
CA ASN A 145 -10.91 5.27 9.04
C ASN A 145 -10.47 4.55 10.32
N ARG A 146 -9.17 4.61 10.65
CA ARG A 146 -8.62 4.00 11.88
C ARG A 146 -9.18 4.65 13.15
N ALA A 147 -9.32 5.98 13.15
CA ALA A 147 -9.92 6.69 14.28
C ALA A 147 -11.38 6.28 14.47
N MET A 148 -12.19 6.29 13.40
CA MET A 148 -13.58 5.86 13.46
C MET A 148 -13.73 4.42 13.92
N ASN A 149 -12.87 3.52 13.42
CA ASN A 149 -12.87 2.11 13.85
C ASN A 149 -12.56 1.96 15.34
N ARG A 150 -11.59 2.72 15.87
CA ARG A 150 -11.24 2.68 17.29
C ARG A 150 -12.40 3.16 18.17
N VAL A 151 -13.08 4.25 17.77
CA VAL A 151 -14.30 4.72 18.48
C VAL A 151 -15.38 3.65 18.43
N CYS A 152 -15.63 3.04 17.28
CA CYS A 152 -16.59 1.94 17.15
C CYS A 152 -16.25 0.76 18.09
N ILE A 153 -14.97 0.36 18.17
CA ILE A 153 -14.50 -0.71 19.06
C ILE A 153 -14.68 -0.29 20.54
N GLN A 154 -14.36 0.94 20.89
CA GLN A 154 -14.53 1.47 22.25
C GLN A 154 -15.99 1.40 22.67
N ILE A 155 -16.91 1.84 21.82
CA ILE A 155 -18.35 1.80 22.09
C ILE A 155 -18.87 0.34 22.11
N MET A 156 -18.43 -0.49 21.17
CA MET A 156 -18.78 -1.91 21.12
C MET A 156 -18.43 -2.63 22.43
N ASN A 157 -17.27 -2.31 23.02
CA ASN A 157 -16.80 -2.92 24.26
C ASN A 157 -17.55 -2.47 25.52
N GLN A 158 -18.43 -1.46 25.42
CA GLN A 158 -19.35 -1.07 26.51
C GLN A 158 -20.54 -2.01 26.63
N PHE A 159 -20.85 -2.76 25.56
CA PHE A 159 -21.92 -3.76 25.55
C PHE A 159 -21.44 -5.13 26.01
N ASP A 160 -22.33 -5.91 26.60
CA ASP A 160 -22.06 -7.32 26.89
C ASP A 160 -21.73 -8.09 25.59
N ARG A 161 -20.74 -8.99 25.65
CA ARG A 161 -20.28 -9.76 24.47
C ARG A 161 -21.36 -10.66 23.85
N ARG A 162 -22.38 -11.03 24.63
CA ARG A 162 -23.52 -11.86 24.20
C ARG A 162 -24.67 -11.01 23.67
N SER A 163 -24.66 -9.71 23.91
CA SER A 163 -25.72 -8.79 23.48
C SER A 163 -25.85 -8.74 21.96
N HIS A 164 -27.00 -8.28 21.52
CA HIS A 164 -27.30 -8.08 20.11
C HIS A 164 -26.45 -6.95 19.54
N GLU A 165 -26.32 -5.86 20.28
CA GLU A 165 -25.56 -4.66 19.93
C GLU A 165 -24.09 -4.99 19.67
N TYR A 166 -23.43 -5.71 20.58
CA TYR A 166 -22.06 -6.15 20.41
C TYR A 166 -21.86 -6.98 19.14
N LYS A 167 -22.72 -7.98 18.95
CA LYS A 167 -22.65 -8.87 17.78
C LYS A 167 -22.90 -8.12 16.47
N ALA A 168 -23.84 -7.16 16.47
CA ALA A 168 -24.14 -6.35 15.30
C ALA A 168 -22.96 -5.42 14.95
N LEU A 169 -22.43 -4.67 15.90
CA LEU A 169 -21.25 -3.80 15.70
C LEU A 169 -20.04 -4.61 15.21
N LYS A 170 -19.78 -5.77 15.85
CA LYS A 170 -18.67 -6.66 15.47
C LYS A 170 -18.80 -7.21 14.05
N ARG A 171 -20.01 -7.45 13.58
CA ARG A 171 -20.27 -8.01 12.24
C ARG A 171 -20.23 -6.96 11.16
N TYR A 172 -20.85 -5.80 11.41
CA TYR A 172 -21.15 -4.81 10.36
C TYR A 172 -20.31 -3.52 10.47
N TRP A 173 -19.25 -3.48 11.28
CA TRP A 173 -18.40 -2.32 11.49
C TRP A 173 -17.87 -1.67 10.19
N LYS A 174 -17.68 -2.49 9.14
CA LYS A 174 -17.21 -1.98 7.84
C LYS A 174 -18.17 -1.00 7.19
N LEU A 175 -19.49 -1.09 7.47
CA LEU A 175 -20.47 -0.14 6.97
C LEU A 175 -20.28 1.25 7.55
N ILE A 176 -19.80 1.33 8.80
CA ILE A 176 -19.52 2.60 9.49
C ILE A 176 -18.34 3.35 8.81
N GLN A 177 -17.44 2.64 8.16
CA GLN A 177 -16.29 3.23 7.47
C GLN A 177 -16.54 3.52 5.99
N GLN A 178 -17.64 3.07 5.43
CA GLN A 178 -17.98 3.34 4.05
C GLN A 178 -18.51 4.77 3.88
N ASP A 179 -18.22 5.35 2.73
CA ASP A 179 -18.89 6.57 2.28
C ASP A 179 -20.40 6.30 2.18
N SER A 180 -21.18 7.07 2.92
CA SER A 180 -22.65 6.90 3.00
C SER A 180 -23.33 6.98 1.62
N ARG A 181 -22.76 7.74 0.69
CA ARG A 181 -23.24 7.90 -0.69
C ARG A 181 -23.07 6.64 -1.55
N LYS A 182 -22.15 5.74 -1.14
CA LYS A 182 -21.80 4.48 -1.85
C LYS A 182 -22.45 3.25 -1.23
N LEU A 183 -23.29 3.40 -0.22
CA LEU A 183 -23.98 2.29 0.41
C LEU A 183 -25.02 1.69 -0.54
N SER A 184 -25.05 0.36 -0.63
CA SER A 184 -25.98 -0.37 -1.48
C SER A 184 -27.41 -0.29 -0.96
N ASP A 185 -28.36 0.00 -1.85
CA ASP A 185 -29.80 -0.02 -1.59
C ASP A 185 -30.44 -1.41 -1.82
N LYS A 186 -29.63 -2.41 -2.21
CA LYS A 186 -30.11 -3.79 -2.36
C LYS A 186 -30.38 -4.41 -1.00
N ARG A 187 -31.51 -5.09 -0.89
CA ARG A 187 -31.91 -5.82 0.32
C ARG A 187 -31.30 -7.21 0.32
N PHE A 188 -30.66 -7.57 1.44
CA PHE A 188 -30.12 -8.91 1.68
C PHE A 188 -30.58 -9.39 3.05
N TYR A 189 -30.75 -10.70 3.19
CA TYR A 189 -31.01 -11.28 4.49
C TYR A 189 -29.85 -11.04 5.44
N GLN A 190 -30.12 -10.35 6.54
CA GLN A 190 -29.14 -10.02 7.57
C GLN A 190 -29.33 -10.92 8.80
N PRO A 191 -28.49 -11.96 8.97
CA PRO A 191 -28.72 -12.98 10.03
C PRO A 191 -28.79 -12.41 11.43
N THR A 192 -28.03 -11.36 11.74
CA THR A 192 -28.05 -10.72 13.07
C THR A 192 -29.39 -10.07 13.36
N PHE A 193 -30.05 -9.51 12.35
CA PHE A 193 -31.35 -8.82 12.48
C PHE A 193 -32.54 -9.72 12.10
N ARG A 194 -32.28 -10.93 11.59
CA ARG A 194 -33.30 -11.88 11.10
C ARG A 194 -34.30 -11.25 10.12
N SER A 195 -33.84 -10.34 9.28
CA SER A 195 -34.65 -9.61 8.32
C SER A 195 -33.90 -9.23 7.06
N HIS A 196 -34.64 -8.92 5.98
CA HIS A 196 -34.05 -8.39 4.74
C HIS A 196 -33.88 -6.88 4.88
N LEU A 197 -32.63 -6.40 4.93
CA LEU A 197 -32.29 -5.01 5.12
C LEU A 197 -31.30 -4.55 4.06
N THR A 198 -31.39 -3.27 3.71
CA THR A 198 -30.34 -2.56 2.96
C THR A 198 -29.15 -2.25 3.86
N ASN A 199 -28.01 -1.91 3.27
CA ASN A 199 -26.83 -1.47 4.05
C ASN A 199 -27.12 -0.18 4.84
N LYS A 200 -27.99 0.71 4.31
CA LYS A 200 -28.41 1.93 5.01
C LYS A 200 -29.25 1.60 6.24
N GLU A 201 -30.22 0.71 6.10
CA GLU A 201 -31.08 0.28 7.22
C GLU A 201 -30.26 -0.43 8.32
N VAL A 202 -29.26 -1.25 7.95
CA VAL A 202 -28.33 -1.86 8.90
C VAL A 202 -27.51 -0.79 9.62
N LEU A 203 -26.95 0.17 8.87
CA LEU A 203 -26.17 1.26 9.43
C LEU A 203 -26.99 2.09 10.43
N GLU A 204 -28.23 2.48 10.09
CA GLU A 204 -29.10 3.22 11.00
C GLU A 204 -29.37 2.47 12.30
N LYS A 205 -29.55 1.15 12.24
CA LYS A 205 -29.67 0.30 13.44
C LYS A 205 -28.39 0.31 14.27
N LEU A 206 -27.20 0.27 13.65
CA LEU A 206 -25.93 0.35 14.39
C LEU A 206 -25.76 1.71 15.06
N LEU A 207 -26.09 2.80 14.38
CA LEU A 207 -25.98 4.15 14.90
C LEU A 207 -27.02 4.46 15.99
N SER A 208 -28.13 3.71 16.06
CA SER A 208 -29.11 3.86 17.13
C SER A 208 -28.65 3.31 18.47
N TYR A 209 -27.63 2.47 18.51
CA TYR A 209 -27.12 1.88 19.78
C TYR A 209 -26.36 2.85 20.66
N SER A 210 -25.79 3.93 20.07
CA SER A 210 -25.02 4.93 20.81
C SER A 210 -25.10 6.30 20.14
N GLN A 211 -25.48 7.31 20.93
CA GLN A 211 -25.48 8.70 20.49
C GLN A 211 -24.06 9.19 20.16
N GLU A 212 -23.07 8.75 20.93
CA GLU A 212 -21.64 9.04 20.69
C GLU A 212 -21.20 8.47 19.33
N LEU A 213 -21.59 7.23 19.01
CA LEU A 213 -21.27 6.61 17.72
C LEU A 213 -21.87 7.40 16.56
N ARG A 214 -23.14 7.82 16.68
CA ARG A 214 -23.84 8.60 15.65
C ARG A 214 -23.16 9.96 15.43
N GLN A 215 -22.78 10.67 16.48
CA GLN A 215 -22.10 11.95 16.40
C GLN A 215 -20.75 11.82 15.68
N HIS A 216 -19.92 10.85 16.07
CA HIS A 216 -18.63 10.62 15.43
C HIS A 216 -18.75 10.11 14.00
N TYR A 217 -19.78 9.32 13.70
CA TYR A 217 -20.08 8.90 12.33
C TYR A 217 -20.42 10.10 11.44
N ASN A 218 -21.31 10.98 11.89
CA ASN A 218 -21.68 12.17 11.12
C ASN A 218 -20.47 13.08 10.88
N LEU A 219 -19.66 13.32 11.91
CA LEU A 219 -18.42 14.09 11.78
C LEU A 219 -17.43 13.42 10.78
N TYR A 220 -17.26 12.12 10.89
CA TYR A 220 -16.42 11.35 9.97
C TYR A 220 -16.91 11.45 8.51
N GLN A 221 -18.21 11.38 8.26
CA GLN A 221 -18.77 11.49 6.92
C GLN A 221 -18.58 12.92 6.35
N LEU A 222 -18.74 13.95 7.16
CA LEU A 222 -18.48 15.34 6.75
C LEU A 222 -17.00 15.57 6.43
N LEU A 223 -16.09 15.09 7.26
CA LEU A 223 -14.65 15.15 7.00
C LEU A 223 -14.28 14.41 5.71
N LEU A 224 -14.83 13.22 5.52
CA LEU A 224 -14.60 12.43 4.30
C LEU A 224 -15.13 13.16 3.06
N PHE A 225 -16.30 13.77 3.16
CA PHE A 225 -16.91 14.56 2.09
C PHE A 225 -16.03 15.77 1.72
N HIS A 226 -15.69 16.63 2.69
CA HIS A 226 -14.85 17.81 2.42
C HIS A 226 -13.48 17.44 1.87
N PHE A 227 -12.91 16.32 2.35
CA PHE A 227 -11.64 15.82 1.85
C PHE A 227 -11.76 15.34 0.38
N GLN A 228 -12.79 14.60 0.03
CA GLN A 228 -13.00 14.08 -1.34
C GLN A 228 -13.33 15.18 -2.33
N GLU A 229 -14.14 16.17 -1.91
CA GLU A 229 -14.49 17.35 -2.73
C GLU A 229 -13.39 18.43 -2.74
N LYS A 230 -12.22 18.15 -2.11
CA LYS A 230 -11.07 19.05 -2.03
C LYS A 230 -11.41 20.43 -1.40
N GLN A 231 -12.36 20.43 -0.50
CA GLN A 231 -12.78 21.64 0.23
C GLN A 231 -11.88 21.85 1.45
N THR A 232 -10.66 22.30 1.20
CA THR A 232 -9.57 22.38 2.18
C THR A 232 -9.93 23.23 3.40
N GLU A 233 -10.51 24.39 3.17
CA GLU A 233 -10.91 25.30 4.25
C GLU A 233 -11.99 24.68 5.13
N HIS A 234 -13.05 24.14 4.54
CA HIS A 234 -14.14 23.49 5.27
C HIS A 234 -13.65 22.28 6.07
N PHE A 235 -12.72 21.51 5.51
CA PHE A 235 -12.13 20.37 6.20
C PHE A 235 -11.39 20.79 7.47
N PHE A 236 -10.56 21.84 7.41
CA PHE A 236 -9.81 22.31 8.57
C PHE A 236 -10.66 23.10 9.57
N ASN A 237 -11.59 23.92 9.10
CA ASN A 237 -12.53 24.63 9.99
C ASN A 237 -13.35 23.62 10.83
N LEU A 238 -13.86 22.58 10.21
CA LEU A 238 -14.59 21.52 10.93
C LEU A 238 -13.73 20.83 11.99
N ILE A 239 -12.43 20.61 11.70
CA ILE A 239 -11.48 20.05 12.67
C ILE A 239 -11.26 21.01 13.84
N GLU A 240 -11.02 22.30 13.56
CA GLU A 240 -10.73 23.33 14.56
C GLU A 240 -11.94 23.57 15.48
N GLU A 241 -13.15 23.58 14.92
CA GLU A 241 -14.39 23.76 15.68
C GLU A 241 -14.72 22.57 16.59
N THR A 242 -14.44 21.34 16.14
CA THR A 242 -14.88 20.15 16.85
C THR A 242 -13.82 19.52 17.76
N ILE A 243 -12.56 19.91 17.66
CA ILE A 243 -11.43 19.27 18.38
C ILE A 243 -11.62 19.19 19.90
N SER A 244 -12.27 20.18 20.51
CA SER A 244 -12.50 20.22 21.96
C SER A 244 -13.64 19.28 22.42
N SER A 245 -14.58 18.95 21.54
CA SER A 245 -15.82 18.23 21.87
C SER A 245 -15.81 16.75 21.46
N VAL A 246 -14.83 16.32 20.66
CA VAL A 246 -14.74 14.94 20.16
C VAL A 246 -14.03 13.98 21.12
N ASN A 247 -14.20 12.69 20.90
CA ASN A 247 -13.50 11.62 21.61
C ASN A 247 -11.96 11.82 21.53
N PRO A 248 -11.18 11.51 22.59
CA PRO A 248 -9.72 11.64 22.63
C PRO A 248 -8.97 11.02 21.44
N ILE A 249 -9.54 9.96 20.83
CA ILE A 249 -8.99 9.34 19.63
C ILE A 249 -9.00 10.31 18.44
N PHE A 250 -10.13 11.00 18.22
CA PHE A 250 -10.24 12.03 17.19
C PHE A 250 -9.44 13.28 17.55
N GLN A 251 -9.38 13.68 18.82
CA GLN A 251 -8.55 14.81 19.25
C GLN A 251 -7.07 14.60 18.89
N THR A 252 -6.55 13.39 19.14
CA THR A 252 -5.16 13.03 18.80
C THR A 252 -4.94 13.10 17.29
N LEU A 253 -5.88 12.60 16.50
CA LEU A 253 -5.83 12.65 15.04
C LEU A 253 -5.86 14.10 14.54
N PHE A 254 -6.75 14.91 15.07
CA PHE A 254 -6.91 16.32 14.67
C PHE A 254 -5.68 17.15 15.00
N LYS A 255 -5.06 16.95 16.17
CA LYS A 255 -3.77 17.58 16.50
C LYS A 255 -2.68 17.24 15.48
N ASN A 256 -2.63 15.98 15.02
CA ASN A 256 -1.69 15.58 14.00
C ASN A 256 -1.99 16.20 12.64
N PHE A 257 -3.26 16.28 12.25
CA PHE A 257 -3.67 16.94 11.00
C PHE A 257 -3.37 18.45 11.01
N LEU A 258 -3.62 19.13 12.12
CA LEU A 258 -3.29 20.55 12.27
C LEU A 258 -1.77 20.80 12.24
N LYS A 259 -0.97 19.92 12.85
CA LYS A 259 0.50 19.97 12.75
C LYS A 259 1.00 19.83 11.32
N ASP A 260 0.31 19.04 10.50
CA ASP A 260 0.68 18.77 9.11
C ASP A 260 -0.23 19.52 8.11
N LYS A 261 -0.93 20.59 8.56
CA LYS A 261 -1.93 21.35 7.79
C LYS A 261 -1.43 21.71 6.39
N ASP A 262 -0.27 22.37 6.29
CA ASP A 262 0.28 22.82 5.00
C ASP A 262 0.48 21.65 4.00
N LYS A 263 0.92 20.50 4.50
CA LYS A 263 1.18 19.32 3.67
C LYS A 263 -0.10 18.65 3.20
N ILE A 264 -1.14 18.65 4.06
CA ILE A 264 -2.48 18.16 3.71
C ILE A 264 -3.14 19.12 2.71
N MET A 265 -3.01 20.44 2.92
CA MET A 265 -3.49 21.45 1.97
C MET A 265 -2.84 21.23 0.60
N ASN A 266 -1.53 21.10 0.53
CA ASN A 266 -0.83 20.78 -0.71
C ASN A 266 -1.36 19.50 -1.37
N ALA A 267 -1.74 18.48 -0.57
CA ALA A 267 -2.28 17.22 -1.09
C ALA A 267 -3.68 17.37 -1.73
N LEU A 268 -4.49 18.28 -1.22
CA LEU A 268 -5.84 18.54 -1.73
C LEU A 268 -5.83 19.48 -2.94
N GLU A 269 -4.95 20.49 -2.93
CA GLU A 269 -4.89 21.52 -3.97
C GLU A 269 -4.15 21.06 -5.23
N LEU A 270 -3.09 20.28 -5.06
CA LEU A 270 -2.28 19.84 -6.19
C LEU A 270 -2.89 18.60 -6.88
N PRO A 271 -2.78 18.47 -8.21
CA PRO A 271 -3.41 17.39 -8.97
C PRO A 271 -2.69 16.02 -8.83
N HIS A 272 -1.99 15.81 -7.73
CA HIS A 272 -1.19 14.62 -7.50
C HIS A 272 -1.94 13.62 -6.61
N SER A 273 -2.68 12.68 -7.21
CA SER A 273 -3.31 11.58 -6.50
C SER A 273 -2.43 10.34 -6.50
N ASN A 274 -2.33 9.65 -5.36
CA ASN A 274 -1.46 8.49 -5.18
C ASN A 274 -2.02 7.16 -5.73
N ALA A 275 -3.15 7.16 -6.42
CA ALA A 275 -3.68 5.95 -7.05
C ALA A 275 -2.63 5.20 -7.91
N LYS A 276 -1.74 5.96 -8.56
CA LYS A 276 -0.62 5.40 -9.34
C LYS A 276 0.45 4.69 -8.50
N LEU A 277 0.60 5.10 -7.25
CA LEU A 277 1.60 4.55 -6.34
C LEU A 277 1.16 3.21 -5.75
N GLU A 278 -0.12 3.11 -5.42
CA GLU A 278 -0.70 1.87 -4.91
C GLU A 278 -0.54 0.72 -5.89
N ASP A 279 -0.75 0.97 -7.19
CA ASP A 279 -0.51 0.00 -8.27
C ASP A 279 0.93 -0.51 -8.27
N THR A 280 1.90 0.41 -8.13
CA THR A 280 3.33 0.05 -8.13
C THR A 280 3.69 -0.76 -6.87
N THR A 281 3.19 -0.35 -5.72
CA THR A 281 3.40 -1.08 -4.45
C THR A 281 2.75 -2.46 -4.49
N ASN A 282 1.57 -2.60 -5.09
CA ASN A 282 0.92 -3.89 -5.27
C ASN A 282 1.71 -4.79 -6.23
N LEU A 283 2.22 -4.24 -7.32
CA LEU A 283 3.09 -4.99 -8.24
C LEU A 283 4.39 -5.46 -7.57
N ILE A 284 4.99 -4.66 -6.70
CA ILE A 284 6.14 -5.09 -5.88
C ILE A 284 5.76 -6.24 -4.94
N LYS A 285 4.58 -6.20 -4.33
CA LYS A 285 4.07 -7.32 -3.52
C LYS A 285 3.89 -8.59 -4.34
N ASP A 286 3.41 -8.47 -5.59
CA ASP A 286 3.26 -9.60 -6.51
C ASP A 286 4.60 -10.18 -6.94
N ILE A 287 5.58 -9.33 -7.27
CA ILE A 287 6.95 -9.76 -7.56
C ILE A 287 7.51 -10.56 -6.39
N LYS A 288 7.29 -10.10 -5.15
CA LYS A 288 7.75 -10.81 -3.94
C LYS A 288 7.04 -12.15 -3.74
N ARG A 289 5.73 -12.22 -3.97
CA ARG A 289 4.94 -13.46 -3.86
C ARG A 289 5.37 -14.49 -4.87
N ASN A 290 5.49 -14.09 -6.13
CA ASN A 290 5.83 -14.98 -7.24
C ASN A 290 7.27 -15.52 -7.18
N ALA A 291 8.16 -14.87 -6.44
CA ALA A 291 9.54 -15.33 -6.25
C ALA A 291 9.73 -16.20 -5.00
N PHE A 292 8.64 -16.68 -4.35
CA PHE A 292 8.70 -17.50 -3.13
C PHE A 292 9.63 -16.93 -2.03
N ARG A 293 9.74 -15.60 -1.93
CA ARG A 293 10.62 -14.80 -1.07
C ARG A 293 12.06 -14.71 -1.57
N PHE A 294 12.57 -13.50 -1.59
CA PHE A 294 14.00 -13.25 -1.87
C PHE A 294 14.83 -13.47 -0.60
N ARG A 295 15.95 -14.18 -0.72
CA ARG A 295 16.93 -14.32 0.36
C ARG A 295 17.86 -13.12 0.44
N ASN A 296 18.22 -12.55 -0.71
CA ASN A 296 19.14 -11.43 -0.87
C ASN A 296 18.39 -10.17 -1.30
N PHE A 297 18.74 -9.03 -0.68
CA PHE A 297 18.15 -7.72 -0.98
C PHE A 297 18.49 -7.23 -2.38
N ASP A 298 19.73 -7.43 -2.84
CA ASP A 298 20.18 -6.98 -4.16
C ASP A 298 19.45 -7.71 -5.28
N ASN A 299 19.20 -9.01 -5.15
CA ASN A 299 18.40 -9.78 -6.08
C ASN A 299 16.94 -9.27 -6.13
N PHE A 300 16.37 -8.96 -4.98
CA PHE A 300 15.05 -8.35 -4.90
C PHE A 300 15.00 -6.99 -5.60
N LYS A 301 15.94 -6.10 -5.27
CA LYS A 301 16.11 -4.80 -5.87
C LYS A 301 16.25 -4.90 -7.40
N THR A 302 17.16 -5.74 -7.87
CA THR A 302 17.40 -5.97 -9.29
C THR A 302 16.12 -6.43 -10.00
N ARG A 303 15.39 -7.39 -9.42
CA ARG A 303 14.13 -7.89 -10.00
C ARG A 303 13.08 -6.80 -10.13
N ILE A 304 12.94 -5.94 -9.13
CA ILE A 304 12.01 -4.80 -9.19
C ILE A 304 12.41 -3.85 -10.30
N PHE A 305 13.69 -3.46 -10.41
CA PHE A 305 14.16 -2.57 -11.46
C PHE A 305 13.93 -3.15 -12.86
N ILE A 306 14.17 -4.44 -13.06
CA ILE A 306 13.90 -5.12 -14.35
C ILE A 306 12.42 -5.06 -14.70
N VAL A 307 11.55 -5.39 -13.75
CA VAL A 307 10.10 -5.47 -14.04
C VAL A 307 9.46 -4.10 -14.24
N LEU A 308 9.87 -3.11 -13.45
CA LEU A 308 9.21 -1.81 -13.42
C LEU A 308 9.84 -0.77 -14.34
N ASN A 309 11.15 -0.85 -14.58
CA ASN A 309 11.84 0.17 -15.38
C ASN A 309 12.06 -0.22 -16.84
N ILE A 310 12.00 -1.52 -17.16
CA ILE A 310 12.14 -1.98 -18.54
C ILE A 310 10.75 -2.00 -19.17
N LYS A 311 10.53 -1.14 -20.18
CA LYS A 311 9.35 -1.26 -21.04
C LYS A 311 9.41 -2.62 -21.73
N LYS A 312 8.37 -3.45 -21.57
CA LYS A 312 8.11 -4.53 -22.53
C LYS A 312 7.85 -3.85 -23.88
N GLU A 313 8.80 -3.88 -24.77
CA GLU A 313 8.48 -3.73 -26.18
C GLU A 313 7.48 -4.84 -26.51
N ARG A 314 6.24 -4.46 -26.79
CA ARG A 314 5.30 -5.37 -27.40
C ARG A 314 5.87 -5.66 -28.79
N THR A 315 6.57 -6.77 -28.94
CA THR A 315 6.78 -7.36 -30.26
C THR A 315 5.38 -7.69 -30.77
N ASN A 316 4.88 -6.85 -31.67
CA ASN A 316 3.78 -7.21 -32.52
C ASN A 316 4.33 -8.32 -33.43
N SER A 317 4.30 -9.55 -32.96
CA SER A 317 4.44 -10.71 -33.86
C SER A 317 3.16 -10.75 -34.68
N VAL A 318 3.20 -10.13 -35.83
CA VAL A 318 2.26 -10.40 -36.90
C VAL A 318 2.53 -11.86 -37.29
N LEU A 319 1.76 -12.75 -36.70
CA LEU A 319 1.62 -14.11 -37.24
C LEU A 319 0.91 -13.95 -38.59
N SER A 320 1.69 -13.81 -39.68
CA SER A 320 1.19 -14.06 -41.01
C SER A 320 0.70 -15.52 -41.03
N ARG A 321 -0.60 -15.66 -41.11
CA ARG A 321 -1.21 -16.95 -41.45
C ARG A 321 -0.91 -17.16 -42.95
N CYS A 322 -0.05 -18.07 -43.25
CA CYS A 322 -0.05 -18.80 -44.54
C CYS A 322 -1.03 -19.96 -44.45
#